data_22bcb88dd5ad600076605d50b2d2ee97
#
_entry.id   22bcb88dd5ad600076605d50b2d2ee97
#
_cell.length_a   1.000
_cell.length_b   1.000
_cell.length_c   1.000
_cell.angle_alpha   90.00
_cell.angle_beta   90.00
_cell.angle_gamma   90.00
#
_symmetry.space_group_name_H-M   'P 1'
#
loop_
_entity.id
_entity.type
_entity.pdbx_description
1 polymer ?
#
loop_
_entity_poly.entity_id
_entity_poly.type
_entity_poly.pdbx_seq_one_letter_code
_entity_poly.pdbx_strand_id
1 'polypeptide(L)'
;MILFRRFAILLFCAGSLFAVAAFAQQDASSLERKVDQVFADYDKQDSPGCALGVVRDGNFIYKRGYGEGSLELGVPLTPESVFYMGSVSKQFTAASVVLAAEQGYLSLDDDIRKYVPEIPFYGKPITLREMLHHTSGLRDVLGLLLLAGRNFEDIHPTPELLDLLSRQKALNYTPGDEYLYSNTNFFLMSVVIHRVTGKPLSQFAEENIFKPLGMTHTRFYDDRSVVVPGRVPAYEPRPSGGFRVDWSTNFDKIGDGGLMSSVDDLLLWDRNFYDNKLGKGTLLKELQTRGVLNNGKQIEYALGLEISNYRGLPIVEHGGALFGYRTELLRFPEQKFSVITLCNVGTSNPARLSYEVADLYLAGQFAPEPSVSAATSVDAQPFAGWYRNLESHSVLEITASKEGVGAFGTLFKPRDATHFVAPRGPEIVFDRQPNSRLRFTLNFKDTAPQIFEEYEPLKASAENFAQYAGEYTSAELQATYRFAVKDGKLTLAMNWQEPAVLELTILDEFQGPFGTAIVFRRDAAGHVTGCDLFADRVRNIAFTKIAARNAATAAK
;
A
#
# COMPACT_ATOMS: atom_id res chain seq x y z
N MET A 1 -43.07 61.71 5.18
CA MET A 1 -42.92 60.73 4.08
C MET A 1 -41.52 60.15 3.94
N ILE A 2 -40.49 60.65 4.60
CA ILE A 2 -39.09 60.17 4.50
C ILE A 2 -38.75 59.07 5.52
N LEU A 3 -39.44 59.03 6.68
CA LEU A 3 -39.17 58.00 7.72
C LEU A 3 -39.69 56.60 7.34
N PHE A 4 -40.79 56.48 6.61
CA PHE A 4 -41.36 55.17 6.21
C PHE A 4 -40.53 54.44 5.11
N ARG A 5 -39.75 55.15 4.26
CA ARG A 5 -38.90 54.53 3.25
C ARG A 5 -37.63 53.87 3.82
N ARG A 6 -37.08 54.38 4.95
CA ARG A 6 -35.88 53.79 5.57
C ARG A 6 -36.17 52.50 6.34
N PHE A 7 -37.38 52.34 6.91
CA PHE A 7 -37.77 51.11 7.60
C PHE A 7 -38.09 49.95 6.65
N ALA A 8 -38.63 50.20 5.47
CA ALA A 8 -38.92 49.17 4.47
C ALA A 8 -37.65 48.59 3.81
N ILE A 9 -36.59 49.41 3.62
CA ILE A 9 -35.31 48.97 3.04
C ILE A 9 -34.54 48.09 4.06
N LEU A 10 -34.58 48.42 5.35
CA LEU A 10 -33.94 47.58 6.40
C LEU A 10 -34.64 46.24 6.63
N LEU A 11 -35.97 46.18 6.50
CA LEU A 11 -36.69 44.89 6.57
C LEU A 11 -36.46 44.01 5.32
N PHE A 12 -36.28 44.60 4.12
CA PHE A 12 -36.02 43.84 2.90
C PHE A 12 -34.59 43.29 2.87
N CYS A 13 -33.57 44.00 3.37
CA CYS A 13 -32.21 43.51 3.53
C CYS A 13 -32.10 42.45 4.63
N ALA A 14 -32.83 42.56 5.75
CA ALA A 14 -32.84 41.55 6.79
C ALA A 14 -33.50 40.24 6.29
N GLY A 15 -34.62 40.34 5.58
CA GLY A 15 -35.34 39.20 5.00
C GLY A 15 -34.52 38.44 3.97
N SER A 16 -33.75 39.13 3.11
CA SER A 16 -32.86 38.51 2.13
C SER A 16 -31.65 37.83 2.77
N LEU A 17 -31.08 38.39 3.84
CA LEU A 17 -30.01 37.76 4.61
C LEU A 17 -30.47 36.48 5.33
N PHE A 18 -31.68 36.48 5.89
CA PHE A 18 -32.26 35.27 6.51
C PHE A 18 -32.59 34.18 5.49
N ALA A 19 -33.09 34.55 4.30
CA ALA A 19 -33.36 33.61 3.22
C ALA A 19 -32.07 32.96 2.68
N VAL A 20 -31.02 33.73 2.43
CA VAL A 20 -29.73 33.22 1.99
C VAL A 20 -29.10 32.27 3.05
N ALA A 21 -29.17 32.65 4.33
CA ALA A 21 -28.69 31.77 5.42
C ALA A 21 -29.50 30.48 5.53
N ALA A 22 -30.82 30.53 5.35
CA ALA A 22 -31.68 29.34 5.38
C ALA A 22 -31.43 28.40 4.19
N PHE A 23 -31.21 28.94 2.98
CA PHE A 23 -30.82 28.14 1.81
C PHE A 23 -29.44 27.51 1.98
N ALA A 24 -28.44 28.24 2.47
CA ALA A 24 -27.10 27.71 2.74
C ALA A 24 -27.13 26.59 3.80
N GLN A 25 -27.93 26.71 4.83
CA GLN A 25 -28.10 25.71 5.87
C GLN A 25 -28.85 24.46 5.38
N GLN A 26 -29.82 24.63 4.49
CA GLN A 26 -30.55 23.53 3.85
C GLN A 26 -29.64 22.76 2.87
N ASP A 27 -28.80 23.45 2.11
CA ASP A 27 -27.82 22.83 1.22
C ASP A 27 -26.75 22.07 2.01
N ALA A 28 -26.22 22.63 3.10
CA ALA A 28 -25.26 21.97 3.99
C ALA A 28 -25.85 20.67 4.56
N SER A 29 -27.08 20.71 5.12
CA SER A 29 -27.73 19.52 5.67
C SER A 29 -28.07 18.47 4.59
N SER A 30 -28.26 18.88 3.34
CA SER A 30 -28.44 17.99 2.19
C SER A 30 -27.12 17.29 1.82
N LEU A 31 -26.01 18.01 1.87
CA LEU A 31 -24.68 17.47 1.57
C LEU A 31 -24.21 16.49 2.65
N GLU A 32 -24.43 16.82 3.94
CA GLU A 32 -24.15 15.92 5.06
C GLU A 32 -24.88 14.58 4.92
N ARG A 33 -26.18 14.59 4.58
CA ARG A 33 -26.94 13.36 4.33
C ARG A 33 -26.38 12.54 3.16
N LYS A 34 -25.84 13.16 2.11
CA LYS A 34 -25.18 12.44 1.03
C LYS A 34 -23.87 11.81 1.49
N VAL A 35 -23.11 12.49 2.35
CA VAL A 35 -21.91 11.92 2.98
C VAL A 35 -22.28 10.73 3.85
N ASP A 36 -23.33 10.85 4.69
CA ASP A 36 -23.83 9.74 5.50
C ASP A 36 -24.23 8.53 4.63
N GLN A 37 -24.81 8.78 3.44
CA GLN A 37 -25.16 7.72 2.50
C GLN A 37 -23.93 6.99 1.95
N VAL A 38 -22.79 7.66 1.74
CA VAL A 38 -21.52 7.03 1.35
C VAL A 38 -21.05 6.02 2.40
N PHE A 39 -21.31 6.31 3.68
CA PHE A 39 -20.92 5.45 4.79
C PHE A 39 -22.04 4.55 5.33
N ALA A 40 -23.20 4.46 4.68
CA ALA A 40 -24.37 3.74 5.19
C ALA A 40 -24.09 2.24 5.46
N ASP A 41 -23.19 1.61 4.71
CA ASP A 41 -22.79 0.23 4.95
C ASP A 41 -21.99 0.03 6.24
N TYR A 42 -21.39 1.08 6.75
CA TYR A 42 -20.59 1.10 7.99
C TYR A 42 -21.35 1.68 9.19
N ASP A 43 -22.47 2.35 9.00
CA ASP A 43 -23.29 2.95 10.06
C ASP A 43 -24.29 1.95 10.63
N LYS A 44 -23.78 0.88 11.23
CA LYS A 44 -24.58 -0.23 11.78
C LYS A 44 -24.17 -0.51 13.22
N GLN A 45 -25.14 -0.88 14.04
CA GLN A 45 -24.88 -1.47 15.35
C GLN A 45 -24.25 -2.87 15.18
N ASP A 46 -23.47 -3.30 16.16
CA ASP A 46 -22.77 -4.60 16.17
C ASP A 46 -21.85 -4.81 14.93
N SER A 47 -21.38 -3.71 14.33
CA SER A 47 -20.49 -3.75 13.17
C SER A 47 -19.33 -2.76 13.34
N PRO A 48 -18.09 -3.14 13.00
CA PRO A 48 -17.00 -2.18 12.91
C PRO A 48 -17.26 -1.22 11.75
N GLY A 49 -16.54 -0.10 11.72
CA GLY A 49 -16.82 0.92 10.72
C GLY A 49 -15.67 1.88 10.47
N CYS A 50 -16.00 3.18 10.33
CA CYS A 50 -15.04 4.20 9.96
C CYS A 50 -15.25 5.51 10.74
N ALA A 51 -14.17 6.25 10.99
CA ALA A 51 -14.19 7.65 11.39
C ALA A 51 -13.81 8.53 10.19
N LEU A 52 -14.57 9.60 10.00
CA LEU A 52 -14.43 10.53 8.87
C LEU A 52 -14.16 11.95 9.38
N GLY A 53 -13.26 12.66 8.73
CA GLY A 53 -13.08 14.10 8.82
C GLY A 53 -13.01 14.73 7.44
N VAL A 54 -13.85 15.73 7.17
CA VAL A 54 -13.79 16.56 5.97
C VAL A 54 -13.30 17.94 6.36
N VAL A 55 -12.19 18.35 5.77
CA VAL A 55 -11.48 19.58 6.12
C VAL A 55 -11.57 20.57 4.96
N ARG A 56 -11.80 21.83 5.28
CA ARG A 56 -11.65 22.97 4.34
C ARG A 56 -11.02 24.13 5.06
N ASP A 57 -10.04 24.78 4.41
CA ASP A 57 -9.29 25.91 4.97
C ASP A 57 -8.75 25.64 6.39
N GLY A 58 -8.26 24.41 6.60
CA GLY A 58 -7.70 23.96 7.89
C GLY A 58 -8.72 23.77 9.01
N ASN A 59 -10.03 23.68 8.72
CA ASN A 59 -11.07 23.45 9.72
C ASN A 59 -11.98 22.29 9.28
N PHE A 60 -12.50 21.52 10.25
CA PHE A 60 -13.53 20.55 9.94
C PHE A 60 -14.81 21.28 9.48
N ILE A 61 -15.30 20.89 8.32
CA ILE A 61 -16.63 21.24 7.83
C ILE A 61 -17.63 20.10 8.03
N TYR A 62 -17.12 18.88 8.24
CA TYR A 62 -17.89 17.72 8.64
C TYR A 62 -16.96 16.72 9.36
N LYS A 63 -17.42 16.07 10.45
CA LYS A 63 -16.74 14.94 11.07
C LYS A 63 -17.73 14.02 11.76
N ARG A 64 -17.54 12.69 11.61
CA ARG A 64 -18.42 11.69 12.22
C ARG A 64 -17.74 10.32 12.34
N GLY A 65 -18.14 9.54 13.37
CA GLY A 65 -17.88 8.12 13.45
C GLY A 65 -19.10 7.32 12.99
N TYR A 66 -18.87 6.22 12.26
CA TYR A 66 -19.87 5.28 11.77
C TYR A 66 -19.52 3.89 12.26
N GLY A 67 -20.49 3.19 12.88
CA GLY A 67 -20.27 1.87 13.47
C GLY A 67 -19.52 1.90 14.81
N GLU A 68 -19.00 0.75 15.23
CA GLU A 68 -18.41 0.56 16.54
C GLU A 68 -16.89 0.47 16.52
N GLY A 69 -16.26 1.14 17.48
CA GLY A 69 -14.83 1.08 17.75
C GLY A 69 -14.46 -0.20 18.49
N SER A 70 -15.33 -0.68 19.39
CA SER A 70 -15.16 -1.97 20.06
C SER A 70 -16.49 -2.71 20.10
N LEU A 71 -16.56 -3.82 19.38
CA LEU A 71 -17.74 -4.71 19.39
C LEU A 71 -17.91 -5.40 20.75
N GLU A 72 -16.79 -5.70 21.44
CA GLU A 72 -16.83 -6.36 22.74
C GLU A 72 -17.41 -5.47 23.84
N LEU A 73 -17.25 -4.16 23.69
CA LEU A 73 -17.66 -3.17 24.70
C LEU A 73 -18.86 -2.34 24.27
N GLY A 74 -19.36 -2.49 23.03
CA GLY A 74 -20.42 -1.66 22.45
C GLY A 74 -20.05 -0.17 22.41
N VAL A 75 -18.78 0.16 22.13
CA VAL A 75 -18.29 1.55 22.12
C VAL A 75 -18.32 2.08 20.68
N PRO A 76 -19.08 3.16 20.40
CA PRO A 76 -19.14 3.71 19.06
C PRO A 76 -17.81 4.32 18.62
N LEU A 77 -17.56 4.36 17.31
CA LEU A 77 -16.48 5.13 16.71
C LEU A 77 -16.75 6.63 16.81
N THR A 78 -15.69 7.38 17.08
CA THR A 78 -15.70 8.85 17.08
C THR A 78 -14.48 9.40 16.34
N PRO A 79 -14.44 10.67 15.95
CA PRO A 79 -13.26 11.28 15.36
C PRO A 79 -12.01 11.28 16.26
N GLU A 80 -12.18 11.14 17.57
CA GLU A 80 -11.12 11.02 18.58
C GLU A 80 -10.61 9.58 18.72
N SER A 81 -11.33 8.58 18.19
CA SER A 81 -10.90 7.18 18.20
C SER A 81 -9.53 7.04 17.56
N VAL A 82 -8.65 6.24 18.20
CA VAL A 82 -7.26 6.08 17.79
C VAL A 82 -7.08 4.78 17.00
N PHE A 83 -6.62 4.92 15.76
CA PHE A 83 -6.43 3.82 14.83
C PHE A 83 -4.94 3.57 14.58
N TYR A 84 -4.60 2.35 14.19
CA TYR A 84 -3.31 2.04 13.58
C TYR A 84 -3.32 2.54 12.13
N MET A 85 -2.35 3.40 11.80
CA MET A 85 -2.36 4.16 10.55
C MET A 85 -1.81 3.40 9.34
N GLY A 86 -1.24 2.20 9.53
CA GLY A 86 -0.56 1.50 8.44
C GLY A 86 0.48 2.38 7.77
N SER A 87 0.50 2.38 6.44
CA SER A 87 1.51 3.12 5.66
C SER A 87 1.35 4.64 5.65
N VAL A 88 0.24 5.21 6.14
CA VAL A 88 0.14 6.67 6.41
C VAL A 88 1.25 7.11 7.39
N SER A 89 1.79 6.19 8.19
CA SER A 89 2.96 6.42 9.06
C SER A 89 4.19 6.92 8.32
N LYS A 90 4.35 6.55 7.04
CA LYS A 90 5.57 6.82 6.26
C LYS A 90 5.85 8.31 6.08
N GLN A 91 4.83 9.14 5.94
CA GLN A 91 5.00 10.59 5.85
C GLN A 91 5.60 11.18 7.13
N PHE A 92 5.30 10.63 8.30
CA PHE A 92 5.87 11.06 9.59
C PHE A 92 7.29 10.54 9.78
N THR A 93 7.58 9.34 9.29
CA THR A 93 8.94 8.80 9.24
C THR A 93 9.82 9.63 8.32
N ALA A 94 9.35 9.94 7.11
CA ALA A 94 10.04 10.81 6.17
C ALA A 94 10.26 12.22 6.75
N ALA A 95 9.24 12.79 7.39
CA ALA A 95 9.36 14.08 8.08
C ALA A 95 10.44 14.03 9.17
N SER A 96 10.52 12.96 9.96
CA SER A 96 11.56 12.77 10.97
C SER A 96 12.95 12.72 10.33
N VAL A 97 13.11 12.03 9.20
CA VAL A 97 14.40 11.96 8.48
C VAL A 97 14.80 13.33 7.91
N VAL A 98 13.87 14.07 7.31
CA VAL A 98 14.14 15.42 6.79
C VAL A 98 14.49 16.38 7.93
N LEU A 99 13.76 16.34 9.05
CA LEU A 99 14.08 17.15 10.24
C LEU A 99 15.45 16.81 10.82
N ALA A 100 15.85 15.54 10.85
CA ALA A 100 17.17 15.12 11.27
C ALA A 100 18.25 15.64 10.30
N ALA A 101 17.97 15.67 9.00
CA ALA A 101 18.87 16.28 8.01
C ALA A 101 19.00 17.80 8.21
N GLU A 102 17.90 18.52 8.43
CA GLU A 102 17.92 19.96 8.76
C GLU A 102 18.70 20.28 10.06
N GLN A 103 18.73 19.32 10.99
CA GLN A 103 19.50 19.42 12.23
C GLN A 103 20.99 19.02 12.06
N GLY A 104 21.38 18.52 10.88
CA GLY A 104 22.76 18.17 10.55
C GLY A 104 23.19 16.76 10.98
N TYR A 105 22.27 15.89 11.37
CA TYR A 105 22.58 14.50 11.76
C TYR A 105 22.91 13.60 10.57
N LEU A 106 22.35 13.88 9.39
CA LEU A 106 22.50 13.06 8.18
C LEU A 106 22.32 13.93 6.92
N SER A 107 22.63 13.34 5.74
CA SER A 107 22.20 13.86 4.44
C SER A 107 21.30 12.85 3.76
N LEU A 108 20.25 13.30 3.06
CA LEU A 108 19.38 12.40 2.28
C LEU A 108 20.15 11.69 1.15
N ASP A 109 21.28 12.23 0.72
CA ASP A 109 22.13 11.68 -0.33
C ASP A 109 23.26 10.78 0.21
N ASP A 110 23.30 10.52 1.52
CA ASP A 110 24.22 9.55 2.13
C ASP A 110 23.84 8.11 1.77
N ASP A 111 24.84 7.26 1.58
CA ASP A 111 24.66 5.79 1.48
C ASP A 111 24.14 5.24 2.81
N ILE A 112 23.07 4.41 2.76
CA ILE A 112 22.49 3.73 3.93
C ILE A 112 23.53 3.01 4.78
N ARG A 113 24.56 2.43 4.15
CA ARG A 113 25.64 1.69 4.82
C ARG A 113 26.51 2.53 5.75
N LYS A 114 26.48 3.84 5.60
CA LYS A 114 27.10 4.76 6.57
C LYS A 114 26.47 4.63 7.95
N TYR A 115 25.19 4.27 8.00
CA TYR A 115 24.39 4.20 9.22
C TYR A 115 23.99 2.77 9.58
N VAL A 116 23.81 1.91 8.56
CA VAL A 116 23.40 0.51 8.70
C VAL A 116 24.38 -0.36 7.91
N PRO A 117 25.61 -0.57 8.44
CA PRO A 117 26.66 -1.32 7.75
C PRO A 117 26.33 -2.80 7.56
N GLU A 118 25.28 -3.31 8.22
CA GLU A 118 24.76 -4.67 8.02
C GLU A 118 24.16 -4.89 6.64
N ILE A 119 23.72 -3.83 5.96
CA ILE A 119 23.21 -3.92 4.60
C ILE A 119 24.36 -4.21 3.64
N PRO A 120 24.29 -5.30 2.83
CA PRO A 120 25.36 -5.65 1.91
C PRO A 120 25.60 -4.57 0.84
N PHE A 121 26.81 -4.54 0.31
CA PHE A 121 27.13 -3.72 -0.85
C PHE A 121 26.76 -4.46 -2.15
N TYR A 122 25.85 -3.89 -2.92
CA TYR A 122 25.34 -4.48 -4.17
C TYR A 122 25.97 -3.87 -5.43
N GLY A 123 27.22 -3.37 -5.32
CA GLY A 123 27.97 -2.78 -6.45
C GLY A 123 27.71 -1.28 -6.67
N LYS A 124 26.67 -0.72 -6.08
CA LYS A 124 26.30 0.70 -6.14
C LYS A 124 25.81 1.15 -4.75
N PRO A 125 26.13 2.39 -4.31
CA PRO A 125 25.52 2.97 -3.12
C PRO A 125 23.98 3.02 -3.23
N ILE A 126 23.31 2.91 -2.09
CA ILE A 126 21.88 3.13 -1.96
C ILE A 126 21.69 4.35 -1.07
N THR A 127 21.17 5.43 -1.61
CA THR A 127 20.96 6.67 -0.85
C THR A 127 19.69 6.63 0.00
N LEU A 128 19.64 7.38 1.11
CA LEU A 128 18.44 7.54 1.90
C LEU A 128 17.30 8.14 1.05
N ARG A 129 17.62 9.01 0.10
CA ARG A 129 16.65 9.58 -0.85
C ARG A 129 16.03 8.53 -1.76
N GLU A 130 16.84 7.63 -2.35
CA GLU A 130 16.32 6.50 -3.15
C GLU A 130 15.41 5.58 -2.31
N MET A 131 15.75 5.38 -1.03
CA MET A 131 14.91 4.61 -0.12
C MET A 131 13.57 5.30 0.16
N LEU A 132 13.58 6.60 0.47
CA LEU A 132 12.35 7.38 0.73
C LEU A 132 11.43 7.48 -0.50
N HIS A 133 11.97 7.36 -1.72
CA HIS A 133 11.21 7.29 -2.97
C HIS A 133 10.86 5.86 -3.43
N HIS A 134 11.21 4.82 -2.66
CA HIS A 134 11.04 3.41 -3.06
C HIS A 134 11.75 3.03 -4.37
N THR A 135 12.90 3.66 -4.64
CA THR A 135 13.74 3.38 -5.82
C THR A 135 15.06 2.70 -5.47
N SER A 136 15.19 2.18 -4.25
CA SER A 136 16.41 1.54 -3.73
C SER A 136 16.70 0.15 -4.29
N GLY A 137 15.67 -0.56 -4.79
CA GLY A 137 15.77 -1.97 -5.15
C GLY A 137 15.78 -2.95 -3.98
N LEU A 138 15.78 -2.50 -2.72
CA LEU A 138 15.76 -3.36 -1.54
C LEU A 138 14.46 -4.19 -1.51
N ARG A 139 14.62 -5.51 -1.30
CA ARG A 139 13.49 -6.44 -1.15
C ARG A 139 12.66 -6.11 0.09
N ASP A 140 11.35 -6.30 -0.01
CA ASP A 140 10.41 -5.95 1.06
C ASP A 140 10.55 -6.88 2.27
N VAL A 141 10.76 -6.33 3.46
CA VAL A 141 10.98 -7.09 4.70
C VAL A 141 9.76 -7.93 5.10
N LEU A 142 8.53 -7.47 4.83
CA LEU A 142 7.32 -8.23 5.11
C LEU A 142 7.20 -9.42 4.16
N GLY A 143 7.50 -9.20 2.87
CA GLY A 143 7.59 -10.27 1.89
C GLY A 143 8.66 -11.29 2.26
N LEU A 144 9.84 -10.85 2.69
CA LEU A 144 10.91 -11.75 3.15
C LEU A 144 10.52 -12.56 4.38
N LEU A 145 9.85 -11.96 5.38
CA LEU A 145 9.32 -12.67 6.56
C LEU A 145 8.31 -13.74 6.14
N LEU A 146 7.36 -13.40 5.27
CA LEU A 146 6.36 -14.33 4.76
C LEU A 146 7.03 -15.53 4.06
N LEU A 147 7.98 -15.25 3.16
CA LEU A 147 8.72 -16.27 2.42
C LEU A 147 9.68 -17.07 3.33
N ALA A 148 10.16 -16.49 4.43
CA ALA A 148 10.87 -17.25 5.47
C ALA A 148 9.94 -18.14 6.31
N GLY A 149 8.63 -18.12 6.05
CA GLY A 149 7.62 -18.87 6.82
C GLY A 149 7.47 -18.33 8.25
N ARG A 150 7.67 -17.03 8.45
CA ARG A 150 7.44 -16.34 9.73
C ARG A 150 5.99 -15.88 9.84
N ASN A 151 5.44 -15.97 11.04
CA ASN A 151 4.10 -15.45 11.32
C ASN A 151 4.19 -13.95 11.68
N PHE A 152 3.36 -13.11 11.07
CA PHE A 152 3.31 -11.67 11.41
C PHE A 152 2.80 -11.39 12.82
N GLU A 153 2.13 -12.35 13.45
CA GLU A 153 1.71 -12.24 14.84
C GLU A 153 2.85 -12.52 15.84
N ASP A 154 3.99 -13.04 15.38
CA ASP A 154 5.18 -13.24 16.20
C ASP A 154 5.92 -11.92 16.42
N ILE A 155 6.79 -11.93 17.43
CA ILE A 155 7.69 -10.82 17.73
C ILE A 155 8.86 -10.89 16.75
N HIS A 156 9.08 -9.81 16.00
CA HIS A 156 10.20 -9.64 15.09
C HIS A 156 11.06 -8.43 15.51
N PRO A 157 11.98 -8.61 16.46
CA PRO A 157 12.80 -7.50 16.95
C PRO A 157 13.76 -6.99 15.87
N THR A 158 14.13 -5.71 15.95
CA THR A 158 15.03 -5.05 14.99
C THR A 158 16.30 -5.87 14.65
N PRO A 159 17.01 -6.51 15.60
CA PRO A 159 18.17 -7.33 15.25
C PRO A 159 17.87 -8.52 14.34
N GLU A 160 16.72 -9.19 14.52
CA GLU A 160 16.28 -10.30 13.64
C GLU A 160 16.01 -9.79 12.21
N LEU A 161 15.34 -8.65 12.09
CA LEU A 161 15.05 -8.06 10.78
C LEU A 161 16.33 -7.59 10.08
N LEU A 162 17.26 -6.98 10.81
CA LEU A 162 18.57 -6.60 10.27
C LEU A 162 19.38 -7.82 9.83
N ASP A 163 19.36 -8.91 10.60
CA ASP A 163 20.01 -10.16 10.23
C ASP A 163 19.38 -10.75 8.95
N LEU A 164 18.05 -10.78 8.82
CA LEU A 164 17.36 -11.20 7.59
C LEU A 164 17.79 -10.36 6.38
N LEU A 165 17.85 -9.04 6.54
CA LEU A 165 18.25 -8.11 5.46
C LEU A 165 19.73 -8.23 5.13
N SER A 166 20.60 -8.49 6.10
CA SER A 166 22.06 -8.67 5.90
C SER A 166 22.42 -9.89 5.05
N ARG A 167 21.55 -10.89 5.00
CA ARG A 167 21.76 -12.12 4.23
C ARG A 167 21.34 -12.02 2.77
N GLN A 168 20.67 -10.93 2.38
CA GLN A 168 20.19 -10.76 1.00
C GLN A 168 21.36 -10.61 0.03
N LYS A 169 21.37 -11.41 -1.03
CA LYS A 169 22.48 -11.47 -2.00
C LYS A 169 22.28 -10.56 -3.20
N ALA A 170 21.05 -10.14 -3.44
CA ALA A 170 20.69 -9.30 -4.58
C ALA A 170 19.57 -8.32 -4.23
N LEU A 171 19.47 -7.28 -5.02
CA LEU A 171 18.34 -6.35 -5.06
C LEU A 171 17.26 -6.87 -6.01
N ASN A 172 16.07 -6.28 -5.97
CA ASN A 172 15.03 -6.48 -6.98
C ASN A 172 15.46 -5.90 -8.34
N TYR A 173 16.17 -4.75 -8.32
CA TYR A 173 16.69 -4.02 -9.48
C TYR A 173 17.80 -3.06 -9.02
N THR A 174 18.52 -2.45 -9.97
CA THR A 174 19.58 -1.46 -9.69
C THR A 174 18.98 -0.18 -9.08
N PRO A 175 19.55 0.37 -8.00
CA PRO A 175 19.04 1.61 -7.38
C PRO A 175 18.82 2.73 -8.40
N GLY A 176 17.62 3.31 -8.37
CA GLY A 176 17.18 4.37 -9.26
C GLY A 176 16.60 3.92 -10.62
N ASP A 177 16.65 2.63 -10.99
CA ASP A 177 16.15 2.19 -12.29
C ASP A 177 14.62 2.02 -12.30
N GLU A 178 14.03 1.58 -11.17
CA GLU A 178 12.60 1.33 -11.05
C GLU A 178 12.03 1.91 -9.76
N TYR A 179 10.71 2.06 -9.74
CA TYR A 179 9.91 2.24 -8.53
C TYR A 179 9.30 0.89 -8.13
N LEU A 180 9.56 0.44 -6.92
CA LEU A 180 8.87 -0.70 -6.30
C LEU A 180 8.76 -0.46 -4.80
N TYR A 181 7.54 -0.32 -4.33
CA TYR A 181 7.23 -0.07 -2.93
C TYR A 181 7.87 -1.12 -2.02
N SER A 182 8.65 -0.70 -1.02
CA SER A 182 9.31 -1.59 -0.07
C SER A 182 9.27 -1.04 1.36
N ASN A 183 8.69 -1.82 2.27
CA ASN A 183 8.64 -1.48 3.69
C ASN A 183 10.02 -1.47 4.34
N THR A 184 10.98 -2.23 3.79
CA THR A 184 12.38 -2.22 4.23
C THR A 184 12.95 -0.81 4.27
N ASN A 185 12.64 0.01 3.26
CA ASN A 185 13.14 1.37 3.17
C ASN A 185 12.80 2.20 4.41
N PHE A 186 11.53 2.20 4.79
CA PHE A 186 11.05 3.01 5.91
C PHE A 186 11.32 2.39 7.28
N PHE A 187 11.35 1.06 7.38
CA PHE A 187 11.85 0.38 8.56
C PHE A 187 13.31 0.79 8.85
N LEU A 188 14.18 0.75 7.83
CA LEU A 188 15.58 1.16 8.00
C LEU A 188 15.72 2.64 8.35
N MET A 189 14.80 3.52 7.93
CA MET A 189 14.80 4.93 8.38
C MET A 189 14.61 5.04 9.90
N SER A 190 13.79 4.17 10.52
CA SER A 190 13.67 4.15 11.99
C SER A 190 14.98 3.77 12.67
N VAL A 191 15.72 2.83 12.09
CA VAL A 191 17.05 2.42 12.55
C VAL A 191 18.06 3.56 12.37
N VAL A 192 18.05 4.25 11.23
CA VAL A 192 18.92 5.41 10.95
C VAL A 192 18.69 6.50 11.99
N ILE A 193 17.43 6.92 12.21
CA ILE A 193 17.08 7.95 13.21
C ILE A 193 17.65 7.57 14.58
N HIS A 194 17.45 6.33 15.02
CA HIS A 194 17.98 5.88 16.30
C HIS A 194 19.51 5.99 16.37
N ARG A 195 20.19 5.55 15.33
CA ARG A 195 21.68 5.54 15.31
C ARG A 195 22.31 6.92 15.25
N VAL A 196 21.70 7.86 14.53
CA VAL A 196 22.28 9.22 14.39
C VAL A 196 21.90 10.15 15.53
N THR A 197 20.74 9.94 16.18
CA THR A 197 20.23 10.85 17.23
C THR A 197 20.36 10.26 18.64
N GLY A 198 20.59 8.95 18.77
CA GLY A 198 20.52 8.22 20.04
C GLY A 198 19.09 8.04 20.59
N LYS A 199 18.07 8.49 19.87
CA LYS A 199 16.64 8.40 20.25
C LYS A 199 15.89 7.47 19.31
N PRO A 200 14.98 6.59 19.80
CA PRO A 200 14.10 5.85 18.93
C PRO A 200 13.23 6.81 18.11
N LEU A 201 12.75 6.34 16.93
CA LEU A 201 11.90 7.16 16.06
C LEU A 201 10.66 7.68 16.79
N SER A 202 10.07 6.88 17.69
CA SER A 202 8.93 7.28 18.53
C SER A 202 9.21 8.54 19.34
N GLN A 203 10.34 8.57 20.03
CA GLN A 203 10.75 9.73 20.83
C GLN A 203 11.14 10.93 19.94
N PHE A 204 11.88 10.69 18.85
CA PHE A 204 12.27 11.77 17.96
C PHE A 204 11.07 12.46 17.31
N ALA A 205 10.09 11.67 16.81
CA ALA A 205 8.86 12.19 16.22
C ALA A 205 7.99 12.92 17.26
N GLU A 206 7.89 12.38 18.47
CA GLU A 206 7.18 13.02 19.58
C GLU A 206 7.71 14.42 19.86
N GLU A 207 9.03 14.56 19.97
CA GLU A 207 9.68 15.84 20.32
C GLU A 207 9.66 16.85 19.16
N ASN A 208 9.78 16.38 17.90
CA ASN A 208 9.97 17.25 16.74
C ASN A 208 8.73 17.44 15.87
N ILE A 209 7.70 16.60 16.02
CA ILE A 209 6.48 16.64 15.19
C ILE A 209 5.24 16.73 16.09
N PHE A 210 4.97 15.72 16.92
CA PHE A 210 3.67 15.59 17.59
C PHE A 210 3.44 16.66 18.63
N LYS A 211 4.38 16.85 19.55
CA LYS A 211 4.29 17.94 20.57
C LYS A 211 4.23 19.33 19.96
N PRO A 212 5.10 19.73 19.00
CA PRO A 212 5.03 21.04 18.38
C PRO A 212 3.70 21.33 17.67
N LEU A 213 3.05 20.31 17.11
CA LEU A 213 1.75 20.44 16.46
C LEU A 213 0.56 20.29 17.42
N GLY A 214 0.78 19.76 18.64
CA GLY A 214 -0.29 19.48 19.60
C GLY A 214 -1.05 18.17 19.32
N MET A 215 -0.46 17.21 18.62
CA MET A 215 -1.04 15.91 18.26
C MET A 215 -0.95 14.95 19.46
N THR A 216 -1.87 15.07 20.40
CA THR A 216 -1.80 14.38 21.72
C THR A 216 -2.26 12.92 21.67
N HIS A 217 -2.99 12.51 20.63
CA HIS A 217 -3.44 11.14 20.39
C HIS A 217 -2.57 10.39 19.38
N THR A 218 -1.44 10.99 18.96
CA THR A 218 -0.55 10.46 17.95
C THR A 218 0.75 9.99 18.56
N ARG A 219 1.18 8.78 18.20
CA ARG A 219 2.49 8.20 18.59
C ARG A 219 2.91 7.07 17.69
N PHE A 220 4.20 6.85 17.54
CA PHE A 220 4.69 5.56 17.08
C PHE A 220 4.57 4.52 18.20
N TYR A 221 4.01 3.35 17.88
CA TYR A 221 3.75 2.25 18.80
C TYR A 221 4.87 1.21 18.67
N ASP A 222 5.98 1.46 19.35
CA ASP A 222 7.19 0.65 19.37
C ASP A 222 7.38 -0.15 20.69
N ASP A 223 6.42 -0.03 21.59
CA ASP A 223 6.33 -0.81 22.82
C ASP A 223 4.89 -1.31 23.00
N ARG A 224 4.69 -2.60 22.77
CA ARG A 224 3.38 -3.26 22.88
C ARG A 224 2.77 -3.26 24.28
N SER A 225 3.57 -2.95 25.31
CA SER A 225 3.09 -2.90 26.71
C SER A 225 2.41 -1.57 27.04
N VAL A 226 2.59 -0.55 26.19
CA VAL A 226 2.04 0.78 26.44
C VAL A 226 0.54 0.81 26.17
N VAL A 227 -0.21 1.33 27.14
CA VAL A 227 -1.64 1.61 26.97
C VAL A 227 -1.80 2.85 26.08
N VAL A 228 -2.54 2.70 24.98
CA VAL A 228 -2.91 3.81 24.08
C VAL A 228 -4.36 4.17 24.34
N PRO A 229 -4.64 5.29 25.02
CA PRO A 229 -6.01 5.72 25.30
C PRO A 229 -6.80 5.93 24.00
N GLY A 230 -8.05 5.51 23.97
CA GLY A 230 -8.92 5.65 22.79
C GLY A 230 -8.62 4.70 21.64
N ARG A 231 -7.63 3.78 21.76
CA ARG A 231 -7.32 2.80 20.72
C ARG A 231 -8.49 1.86 20.50
N VAL A 232 -8.89 1.72 19.23
CA VAL A 232 -9.91 0.78 18.80
C VAL A 232 -9.28 -0.48 18.24
N PRO A 233 -9.80 -1.70 18.51
CA PRO A 233 -9.40 -2.92 17.83
C PRO A 233 -9.83 -2.90 16.37
N ALA A 234 -9.19 -3.74 15.54
CA ALA A 234 -9.56 -3.95 14.17
C ALA A 234 -10.18 -5.34 13.98
N TYR A 235 -10.96 -5.49 12.92
CA TYR A 235 -11.79 -6.67 12.68
C TYR A 235 -11.71 -7.15 11.23
N GLU A 236 -11.90 -8.47 11.08
CA GLU A 236 -12.15 -9.13 9.79
C GLU A 236 -13.47 -9.90 9.84
N PRO A 237 -14.26 -9.90 8.76
CA PRO A 237 -15.45 -10.75 8.68
C PRO A 237 -15.09 -12.23 8.73
N ARG A 238 -15.92 -13.05 9.37
CA ARG A 238 -15.81 -14.51 9.34
C ARG A 238 -16.69 -15.09 8.22
N PRO A 239 -16.24 -16.13 7.52
CA PRO A 239 -17.09 -16.83 6.54
C PRO A 239 -18.39 -17.37 7.14
N SER A 240 -18.38 -17.69 8.44
CA SER A 240 -19.56 -18.15 9.19
C SER A 240 -20.48 -17.03 9.67
N GLY A 241 -20.20 -15.78 9.32
CA GLY A 241 -20.89 -14.58 9.83
C GLY A 241 -20.24 -14.00 11.09
N GLY A 242 -20.51 -12.72 11.34
CA GLY A 242 -19.88 -11.95 12.41
C GLY A 242 -18.42 -11.58 12.11
N PHE A 243 -17.69 -11.20 13.14
CA PHE A 243 -16.33 -10.68 13.02
C PHE A 243 -15.35 -11.45 13.91
N ARG A 244 -14.07 -11.38 13.58
CA ARG A 244 -12.94 -11.73 14.44
C ARG A 244 -12.06 -10.50 14.64
N VAL A 245 -11.43 -10.40 15.78
CA VAL A 245 -10.37 -9.42 16.00
C VAL A 245 -9.20 -9.76 15.07
N ASP A 246 -8.70 -8.77 14.36
CA ASP A 246 -7.59 -8.93 13.40
C ASP A 246 -6.54 -7.84 13.60
N TRP A 247 -5.78 -8.00 14.65
CA TRP A 247 -4.65 -7.14 14.97
C TRP A 247 -3.64 -7.91 15.82
N SER A 248 -2.36 -7.56 15.69
CA SER A 248 -1.32 -8.12 16.53
C SER A 248 -0.77 -7.06 17.49
N THR A 249 -0.74 -7.40 18.77
CA THR A 249 -0.04 -6.60 19.79
C THR A 249 1.46 -6.84 19.79
N ASN A 250 1.94 -7.85 19.06
CA ASN A 250 3.34 -8.24 19.00
C ASN A 250 4.10 -7.55 17.86
N PHE A 251 3.39 -6.86 16.96
CA PHE A 251 3.97 -6.18 15.81
C PHE A 251 4.43 -4.77 16.21
N ASP A 252 5.64 -4.69 16.79
CA ASP A 252 6.26 -3.48 17.33
C ASP A 252 7.30 -2.82 16.39
N LYS A 253 7.42 -3.33 15.16
CA LYS A 253 8.23 -2.72 14.12
C LYS A 253 7.62 -1.42 13.64
N ILE A 254 8.40 -0.35 13.62
CA ILE A 254 7.96 0.99 13.24
C ILE A 254 8.77 1.59 12.08
N GLY A 255 8.24 2.66 11.53
CA GLY A 255 8.84 3.43 10.44
C GLY A 255 8.10 3.24 9.12
N ASP A 256 7.93 2.01 8.67
CA ASP A 256 7.08 1.67 7.52
C ASP A 256 5.58 1.63 7.87
N GLY A 257 5.29 1.52 9.16
CA GLY A 257 4.02 1.53 9.85
C GLY A 257 4.23 1.94 11.30
N GLY A 258 3.32 1.52 12.18
CA GLY A 258 3.47 1.68 13.63
C GLY A 258 2.95 2.98 14.21
N LEU A 259 2.45 3.91 13.41
CA LEU A 259 1.81 5.11 13.93
C LEU A 259 0.39 4.79 14.40
N MET A 260 0.03 5.27 15.57
CA MET A 260 -1.33 5.39 16.08
C MET A 260 -1.76 6.85 15.98
N SER A 261 -2.97 7.15 15.50
CA SER A 261 -3.49 8.51 15.38
C SER A 261 -5.02 8.54 15.33
N SER A 262 -5.59 9.73 15.36
CA SER A 262 -7.03 10.01 15.25
C SER A 262 -7.32 11.00 14.11
N VAL A 263 -8.59 11.09 13.71
CA VAL A 263 -9.04 12.10 12.73
C VAL A 263 -8.71 13.51 13.21
N ASP A 264 -8.91 13.79 14.49
CA ASP A 264 -8.67 15.12 15.06
C ASP A 264 -7.19 15.52 15.05
N ASP A 265 -6.29 14.59 15.33
CA ASP A 265 -4.85 14.87 15.27
C ASP A 265 -4.34 15.01 13.83
N LEU A 266 -4.89 14.24 12.88
CA LEU A 266 -4.52 14.36 11.47
C LEU A 266 -4.94 15.71 10.86
N LEU A 267 -5.94 16.40 11.38
CA LEU A 267 -6.21 17.80 11.03
C LEU A 267 -5.03 18.71 11.36
N LEU A 268 -4.36 18.49 12.49
CA LEU A 268 -3.21 19.31 12.91
C LEU A 268 -2.01 19.07 11.98
N TRP A 269 -1.82 17.83 11.52
CA TRP A 269 -0.85 17.49 10.49
C TRP A 269 -1.21 18.12 9.13
N ASP A 270 -2.47 18.05 8.72
CA ASP A 270 -2.94 18.68 7.48
C ASP A 270 -2.70 20.21 7.47
N ARG A 271 -3.01 20.89 8.57
CA ARG A 271 -2.73 22.33 8.74
C ARG A 271 -1.25 22.67 8.56
N ASN A 272 -0.34 21.81 9.01
CA ASN A 272 1.09 22.07 8.91
C ASN A 272 1.55 22.25 7.45
N PHE A 273 0.87 21.63 6.48
CA PHE A 273 1.19 21.84 5.05
C PHE A 273 0.88 23.26 4.55
N TYR A 274 0.11 24.04 5.29
CA TYR A 274 -0.18 25.45 4.99
C TYR A 274 0.54 26.40 5.95
N ASP A 275 0.61 26.05 7.23
CA ASP A 275 1.19 26.89 8.27
C ASP A 275 2.71 26.78 8.36
N ASN A 276 3.31 25.67 7.91
CA ASN A 276 4.75 25.36 7.91
C ASN A 276 5.42 25.60 9.28
N LYS A 277 4.84 25.02 10.33
CA LYS A 277 5.30 25.23 11.72
C LYS A 277 6.57 24.44 12.06
N LEU A 278 6.81 23.34 11.34
CA LEU A 278 7.91 22.42 11.63
C LEU A 278 9.15 22.73 10.79
N GLY A 279 10.32 22.44 11.35
CA GLY A 279 11.59 22.51 10.65
C GLY A 279 12.09 23.93 10.37
N LYS A 280 13.11 24.03 9.52
CA LYS A 280 13.75 25.29 9.11
C LYS A 280 13.28 25.80 7.74
N GLY A 281 12.16 25.28 7.24
CA GLY A 281 11.50 25.74 6.01
C GLY A 281 11.69 24.85 4.79
N THR A 282 12.53 23.80 4.82
CA THR A 282 12.71 22.86 3.70
C THR A 282 11.81 21.63 3.80
N LEU A 283 11.30 21.30 4.99
CA LEU A 283 10.55 20.09 5.27
C LEU A 283 9.43 19.80 4.26
N LEU A 284 8.51 20.75 4.08
CA LEU A 284 7.34 20.53 3.22
C LEU A 284 7.71 20.44 1.74
N LYS A 285 8.76 21.13 1.32
CA LYS A 285 9.30 21.03 -0.04
C LYS A 285 9.88 19.63 -0.26
N GLU A 286 10.73 19.15 0.64
CA GLU A 286 11.33 17.82 0.54
C GLU A 286 10.25 16.74 0.55
N LEU A 287 9.29 16.78 1.49
CA LEU A 287 8.21 15.80 1.58
C LEU A 287 7.41 15.68 0.29
N GLN A 288 7.23 16.79 -0.45
CA GLN A 288 6.44 16.83 -1.69
C GLN A 288 7.31 16.78 -2.96
N THR A 289 8.63 16.58 -2.83
CA THR A 289 9.49 16.41 -4.00
C THR A 289 9.35 14.97 -4.52
N ARG A 290 8.82 14.83 -5.73
CA ARG A 290 8.64 13.55 -6.41
C ARG A 290 9.98 12.95 -6.83
N GLY A 291 10.10 11.61 -6.74
CA GLY A 291 11.29 10.90 -7.17
C GLY A 291 11.50 10.97 -8.70
N VAL A 292 12.75 10.80 -9.10
CA VAL A 292 13.16 10.76 -10.52
C VAL A 292 14.02 9.52 -10.72
N LEU A 293 13.65 8.68 -11.69
CA LEU A 293 14.41 7.48 -12.06
C LEU A 293 15.67 7.84 -12.86
N ASN A 294 16.59 6.91 -12.98
CA ASN A 294 17.85 7.06 -13.74
C ASN A 294 17.63 7.42 -15.22
N ASN A 295 16.48 7.03 -15.81
CA ASN A 295 16.09 7.38 -17.17
C ASN A 295 15.45 8.77 -17.31
N GLY A 296 15.39 9.56 -16.23
CA GLY A 296 14.80 10.88 -16.17
C GLY A 296 13.28 10.91 -15.97
N LYS A 297 12.60 9.74 -15.89
CA LYS A 297 11.16 9.69 -15.62
C LYS A 297 10.87 10.11 -14.17
N GLN A 298 10.02 11.09 -13.97
CA GLN A 298 9.50 11.45 -12.66
C GLN A 298 8.39 10.48 -12.25
N ILE A 299 8.43 9.97 -11.01
CA ILE A 299 7.42 9.10 -10.42
C ILE A 299 6.43 9.90 -9.56
N GLU A 300 5.24 9.36 -9.27
CA GLU A 300 4.24 10.03 -8.40
C GLU A 300 4.61 9.97 -6.92
N TYR A 301 5.43 9.01 -6.52
CA TYR A 301 5.85 8.88 -5.14
C TYR A 301 6.89 9.94 -4.75
N ALA A 302 6.59 10.66 -3.68
CA ALA A 302 7.49 11.59 -3.00
C ALA A 302 8.02 10.95 -1.70
N LEU A 303 8.25 11.70 -0.64
CA LEU A 303 8.77 11.16 0.61
C LEU A 303 7.61 10.73 1.53
N GLY A 304 7.14 9.50 1.36
CA GLY A 304 6.00 8.97 2.13
C GLY A 304 4.65 9.58 1.73
N LEU A 305 4.56 10.15 0.55
CA LEU A 305 3.36 10.76 -0.07
C LEU A 305 3.27 10.37 -1.54
N GLU A 306 2.07 10.20 -2.04
CA GLU A 306 1.77 10.09 -3.46
C GLU A 306 1.22 11.41 -3.98
N ILE A 307 1.76 11.91 -5.10
CA ILE A 307 1.37 13.20 -5.70
C ILE A 307 0.93 12.95 -7.13
N SER A 308 -0.35 13.12 -7.36
CA SER A 308 -0.97 12.81 -8.64
C SER A 308 -2.07 13.81 -9.02
N ASN A 309 -2.96 13.43 -9.91
CA ASN A 309 -4.12 14.24 -10.32
C ASN A 309 -5.39 13.41 -10.26
N TYR A 310 -6.43 13.97 -9.71
CA TYR A 310 -7.77 13.42 -9.73
C TYR A 310 -8.72 14.36 -10.47
N ARG A 311 -9.22 13.93 -11.62
CA ARG A 311 -10.19 14.68 -12.46
C ARG A 311 -9.76 16.15 -12.70
N GLY A 312 -8.46 16.34 -13.00
CA GLY A 312 -7.87 17.65 -13.28
C GLY A 312 -7.37 18.44 -12.07
N LEU A 313 -7.66 18.00 -10.85
CA LEU A 313 -7.15 18.64 -9.63
C LEU A 313 -5.91 17.92 -9.12
N PRO A 314 -4.84 18.64 -8.75
CA PRO A 314 -3.70 18.05 -8.06
C PRO A 314 -4.12 17.46 -6.71
N ILE A 315 -3.63 16.26 -6.40
CA ILE A 315 -3.86 15.61 -5.12
C ILE A 315 -2.54 15.18 -4.48
N VAL A 316 -2.56 15.11 -3.15
CA VAL A 316 -1.51 14.53 -2.30
C VAL A 316 -2.19 13.56 -1.36
N GLU A 317 -1.79 12.28 -1.40
CA GLU A 317 -2.45 11.25 -0.62
C GLU A 317 -1.47 10.20 -0.10
N HIS A 318 -1.91 9.41 0.85
CA HIS A 318 -1.32 8.12 1.18
C HIS A 318 -2.32 7.25 1.93
N GLY A 319 -2.53 6.05 1.43
CA GLY A 319 -3.34 5.03 2.10
C GLY A 319 -2.53 4.21 3.11
N GLY A 320 -3.23 3.53 4.00
CA GLY A 320 -2.63 2.61 4.97
C GLY A 320 -3.44 1.34 5.15
N ALA A 321 -2.75 0.20 5.24
CA ALA A 321 -3.36 -1.09 5.50
C ALA A 321 -2.41 -1.97 6.31
N LEU A 322 -2.89 -2.49 7.42
CA LEU A 322 -2.29 -3.62 8.13
C LEU A 322 -3.33 -4.24 9.06
N PHE A 323 -3.35 -5.58 9.13
CA PHE A 323 -4.40 -6.30 9.85
C PHE A 323 -5.78 -5.80 9.39
N GLY A 324 -6.75 -5.70 10.27
CA GLY A 324 -8.08 -5.16 9.95
C GLY A 324 -8.17 -3.63 9.84
N TYR A 325 -7.07 -2.88 9.91
CA TYR A 325 -7.11 -1.42 9.74
C TYR A 325 -6.92 -1.03 8.27
N ARG A 326 -7.72 -0.04 7.84
CA ARG A 326 -7.62 0.61 6.53
C ARG A 326 -7.76 2.11 6.71
N THR A 327 -6.84 2.88 6.16
CA THR A 327 -6.79 4.33 6.37
C THR A 327 -6.50 5.08 5.09
N GLU A 328 -6.96 6.33 4.99
CA GLU A 328 -6.69 7.21 3.87
C GLU A 328 -6.59 8.67 4.36
N LEU A 329 -5.58 9.36 3.84
CA LEU A 329 -5.44 10.81 3.97
C LEU A 329 -5.32 11.40 2.56
N LEU A 330 -6.44 11.94 2.05
CA LEU A 330 -6.56 12.53 0.71
C LEU A 330 -6.61 14.05 0.82
N ARG A 331 -5.75 14.75 0.09
CA ARG A 331 -5.65 16.21 0.10
C ARG A 331 -5.75 16.78 -1.31
N PHE A 332 -6.47 17.87 -1.44
CA PHE A 332 -6.53 18.76 -2.63
C PHE A 332 -5.90 20.09 -2.24
N PRO A 333 -4.57 20.26 -2.43
CA PRO A 333 -3.84 21.40 -1.87
C PRO A 333 -4.34 22.77 -2.38
N GLU A 334 -4.68 22.86 -3.66
CA GLU A 334 -5.16 24.12 -4.27
C GLU A 334 -6.55 24.52 -3.77
N GLN A 335 -7.38 23.52 -3.41
CA GLN A 335 -8.72 23.73 -2.85
C GLN A 335 -8.70 23.90 -1.33
N LYS A 336 -7.53 23.72 -0.70
CA LYS A 336 -7.36 23.62 0.76
C LYS A 336 -8.40 22.68 1.37
N PHE A 337 -8.63 21.55 0.70
CA PHE A 337 -9.64 20.56 1.03
C PHE A 337 -8.98 19.22 1.29
N SER A 338 -9.41 18.52 2.35
CA SER A 338 -8.89 17.20 2.67
C SER A 338 -9.99 16.29 3.20
N VAL A 339 -9.83 14.99 2.95
CA VAL A 339 -10.67 13.93 3.50
C VAL A 339 -9.78 12.95 4.26
N ILE A 340 -10.12 12.71 5.52
CA ILE A 340 -9.45 11.79 6.42
C ILE A 340 -10.41 10.66 6.73
N THR A 341 -10.11 9.44 6.31
CA THR A 341 -10.97 8.26 6.53
C THR A 341 -10.18 7.15 7.21
N LEU A 342 -10.59 6.78 8.43
CA LEU A 342 -9.92 5.77 9.25
C LEU A 342 -10.92 4.66 9.58
N CYS A 343 -10.66 3.42 9.15
CA CYS A 343 -11.57 2.30 9.33
C CYS A 343 -10.92 1.16 10.13
N ASN A 344 -11.72 0.48 10.95
CA ASN A 344 -11.30 -0.67 11.76
C ASN A 344 -11.85 -2.01 11.24
N VAL A 345 -12.12 -2.11 9.94
CA VAL A 345 -12.54 -3.35 9.26
C VAL A 345 -11.76 -3.57 7.98
N GLY A 346 -11.15 -4.73 7.84
CA GLY A 346 -10.18 -5.05 6.77
C GLY A 346 -10.77 -5.08 5.36
N THR A 347 -12.09 -5.23 5.22
CA THR A 347 -12.80 -5.19 3.94
C THR A 347 -13.18 -3.79 3.47
N SER A 348 -12.95 -2.75 4.28
CA SER A 348 -13.23 -1.36 3.88
C SER A 348 -12.26 -0.85 2.81
N ASN A 349 -12.73 0.11 2.04
CA ASN A 349 -11.91 0.82 1.04
C ASN A 349 -11.99 2.35 1.31
N PRO A 350 -11.16 2.86 2.25
CA PRO A 350 -11.20 4.27 2.63
C PRO A 350 -10.81 5.22 1.49
N ALA A 351 -9.94 4.79 0.56
CA ALA A 351 -9.61 5.60 -0.62
C ALA A 351 -10.87 5.85 -1.46
N ARG A 352 -11.65 4.78 -1.80
CA ARG A 352 -12.92 4.93 -2.51
C ARG A 352 -13.88 5.87 -1.78
N LEU A 353 -14.07 5.66 -0.47
CA LEU A 353 -14.95 6.49 0.36
C LEU A 353 -14.51 7.96 0.36
N SER A 354 -13.20 8.22 0.49
CA SER A 354 -12.64 9.57 0.48
C SER A 354 -12.86 10.28 -0.86
N TYR A 355 -12.68 9.57 -1.98
CA TYR A 355 -12.95 10.14 -3.30
C TYR A 355 -14.44 10.41 -3.52
N GLU A 356 -15.34 9.52 -3.09
CA GLU A 356 -16.79 9.75 -3.17
C GLU A 356 -17.23 10.97 -2.36
N VAL A 357 -16.63 11.19 -1.17
CA VAL A 357 -16.85 12.40 -0.39
C VAL A 357 -16.31 13.63 -1.12
N ALA A 358 -15.09 13.56 -1.67
CA ALA A 358 -14.51 14.66 -2.43
C ALA A 358 -15.36 15.02 -3.67
N ASP A 359 -15.90 14.01 -4.36
CA ASP A 359 -16.81 14.22 -5.51
C ASP A 359 -18.07 15.01 -5.13
N LEU A 360 -18.60 14.83 -3.92
CA LEU A 360 -19.72 15.60 -3.42
C LEU A 360 -19.36 17.07 -3.15
N TYR A 361 -18.20 17.31 -2.52
CA TYR A 361 -17.82 18.67 -2.10
C TYR A 361 -17.16 19.50 -3.20
N LEU A 362 -16.51 18.88 -4.17
CA LEU A 362 -15.74 19.52 -5.24
C LEU A 362 -16.38 19.35 -6.63
N ALA A 363 -17.63 18.88 -6.71
CA ALA A 363 -18.34 18.56 -7.96
C ALA A 363 -18.23 19.63 -9.06
N GLY A 364 -18.25 20.92 -8.71
CA GLY A 364 -18.15 22.04 -9.65
C GLY A 364 -16.73 22.43 -10.07
N GLN A 365 -15.70 21.76 -9.52
CA GLN A 365 -14.29 22.10 -9.76
C GLN A 365 -13.55 21.06 -10.59
N PHE A 366 -14.11 19.87 -10.74
CA PHE A 366 -13.49 18.81 -11.53
C PHE A 366 -13.55 19.13 -13.03
N ALA A 367 -12.50 18.75 -13.75
CA ALA A 367 -12.58 18.71 -15.20
C ALA A 367 -13.71 17.75 -15.63
N PRO A 368 -14.42 18.05 -16.73
CA PRO A 368 -15.35 17.11 -17.30
C PRO A 368 -14.67 15.76 -17.48
N GLU A 369 -15.36 14.67 -17.13
CA GLU A 369 -14.83 13.35 -17.49
C GLU A 369 -14.54 13.35 -18.99
N PRO A 370 -13.37 12.87 -19.42
CA PRO A 370 -13.11 12.72 -20.84
C PRO A 370 -14.31 11.95 -21.39
N SER A 371 -15.08 12.60 -22.28
CA SER A 371 -16.13 11.88 -22.99
C SER A 371 -15.43 10.69 -23.63
N VAL A 372 -15.67 9.49 -23.10
CA VAL A 372 -15.26 8.27 -23.79
C VAL A 372 -15.98 8.40 -25.12
N SER A 373 -15.23 8.76 -26.16
CA SER A 373 -15.73 8.83 -27.53
C SER A 373 -16.62 7.61 -27.71
N ALA A 374 -17.83 7.81 -28.21
CA ALA A 374 -18.87 6.79 -28.30
C ALA A 374 -18.20 5.46 -28.67
N ALA A 375 -18.25 4.51 -27.76
CA ALA A 375 -17.43 3.33 -27.73
C ALA A 375 -17.30 2.76 -29.14
N THR A 376 -16.12 2.78 -29.70
CA THR A 376 -15.78 1.84 -30.76
C THR A 376 -16.05 0.49 -30.12
N SER A 377 -17.08 -0.24 -30.58
CA SER A 377 -17.35 -1.58 -30.07
C SER A 377 -16.17 -2.45 -30.51
N VAL A 378 -15.20 -2.56 -29.62
CA VAL A 378 -14.02 -3.41 -29.85
C VAL A 378 -14.43 -4.82 -29.43
N ASP A 379 -14.24 -5.76 -30.35
CA ASP A 379 -14.32 -7.17 -29.97
C ASP A 379 -13.14 -7.50 -29.05
N ALA A 380 -13.42 -7.66 -27.76
CA ALA A 380 -12.41 -7.98 -26.76
C ALA A 380 -12.06 -9.47 -26.68
N GLN A 381 -12.84 -10.35 -27.35
CA GLN A 381 -12.63 -11.80 -27.32
C GLN A 381 -11.23 -12.25 -27.77
N PRO A 382 -10.60 -11.65 -28.79
CA PRO A 382 -9.25 -12.03 -29.21
C PRO A 382 -8.16 -11.81 -28.15
N PHE A 383 -8.45 -11.04 -27.07
CA PHE A 383 -7.50 -10.73 -25.98
C PHE A 383 -7.73 -11.59 -24.74
N ALA A 384 -8.81 -12.36 -24.67
CA ALA A 384 -9.08 -13.25 -23.54
C ALA A 384 -8.09 -14.41 -23.52
N GLY A 385 -7.57 -14.72 -22.34
CA GLY A 385 -6.61 -15.82 -22.19
C GLY A 385 -5.73 -15.66 -20.95
N TRP A 386 -4.79 -16.56 -20.82
CA TRP A 386 -3.80 -16.55 -19.75
C TRP A 386 -2.52 -15.88 -20.19
N TYR A 387 -2.02 -14.99 -19.35
CA TYR A 387 -0.80 -14.23 -19.59
C TYR A 387 0.16 -14.36 -18.42
N ARG A 388 1.44 -14.38 -18.71
CA ARG A 388 2.52 -14.51 -17.75
C ARG A 388 3.43 -13.28 -17.81
N ASN A 389 3.70 -12.68 -16.67
CA ASN A 389 4.70 -11.60 -16.56
C ASN A 389 6.10 -12.13 -16.83
N LEU A 390 6.86 -11.45 -17.67
CA LEU A 390 8.18 -11.91 -18.09
C LEU A 390 9.27 -11.75 -17.02
N GLU A 391 9.07 -10.90 -16.03
CA GLU A 391 10.03 -10.62 -14.95
C GLU A 391 9.65 -11.25 -13.62
N SER A 392 8.40 -11.06 -13.19
CA SER A 392 7.92 -11.57 -11.90
C SER A 392 7.40 -12.99 -11.98
N HIS A 393 7.21 -13.54 -13.19
CA HIS A 393 6.59 -14.84 -13.46
C HIS A 393 5.15 -14.99 -12.93
N SER A 394 4.55 -13.91 -12.44
CA SER A 394 3.14 -13.93 -12.03
C SER A 394 2.23 -14.17 -13.24
N VAL A 395 1.10 -14.80 -13.02
CA VAL A 395 0.12 -15.08 -14.07
C VAL A 395 -1.16 -14.29 -13.86
N LEU A 396 -1.82 -13.98 -14.95
CA LEU A 396 -3.05 -13.23 -14.98
C LEU A 396 -3.99 -13.80 -16.04
N GLU A 397 -5.25 -13.95 -15.71
CA GLU A 397 -6.30 -14.23 -16.68
C GLU A 397 -6.93 -12.92 -17.15
N ILE A 398 -6.92 -12.70 -18.46
CA ILE A 398 -7.69 -11.63 -19.10
C ILE A 398 -9.03 -12.22 -19.52
N THR A 399 -10.10 -11.65 -18.99
CA THR A 399 -11.48 -11.98 -19.39
C THR A 399 -12.01 -10.95 -20.39
N ALA A 400 -12.88 -11.36 -21.28
CA ALA A 400 -13.50 -10.47 -22.26
C ALA A 400 -14.98 -10.25 -21.98
N SER A 401 -15.47 -9.04 -22.21
CA SER A 401 -16.88 -8.67 -22.16
C SER A 401 -17.23 -7.71 -23.30
N LYS A 402 -18.52 -7.38 -23.44
CA LYS A 402 -18.96 -6.36 -24.41
C LYS A 402 -18.46 -4.95 -24.07
N GLU A 403 -18.03 -4.72 -22.82
CA GLU A 403 -17.60 -3.43 -22.31
C GLU A 403 -16.07 -3.26 -22.33
N GLY A 404 -15.31 -4.34 -22.58
CA GLY A 404 -13.85 -4.34 -22.60
C GLY A 404 -13.22 -5.60 -22.03
N VAL A 405 -12.00 -5.49 -21.49
CA VAL A 405 -11.27 -6.58 -20.88
C VAL A 405 -11.27 -6.47 -19.34
N GLY A 406 -11.39 -7.60 -18.67
CA GLY A 406 -11.31 -7.70 -17.21
C GLY A 406 -9.94 -8.21 -16.79
N ALA A 407 -9.28 -7.51 -15.86
CA ALA A 407 -8.01 -7.89 -15.25
C ALA A 407 -7.96 -7.40 -13.79
N PHE A 408 -7.37 -8.16 -12.88
CA PHE A 408 -7.24 -7.79 -11.45
C PHE A 408 -8.55 -7.38 -10.77
N GLY A 409 -9.68 -7.97 -11.18
CA GLY A 409 -11.02 -7.59 -10.70
C GLY A 409 -11.52 -6.22 -11.20
N THR A 410 -10.84 -5.61 -12.16
CA THR A 410 -11.17 -4.30 -12.73
C THR A 410 -11.53 -4.44 -14.21
N LEU A 411 -12.54 -3.68 -14.64
CA LEU A 411 -12.91 -3.56 -16.05
C LEU A 411 -12.10 -2.43 -16.71
N PHE A 412 -11.37 -2.77 -17.75
CA PHE A 412 -10.65 -1.84 -18.64
C PHE A 412 -11.48 -1.61 -19.90
N LYS A 413 -11.92 -0.38 -20.10
CA LYS A 413 -12.74 0.01 -21.26
C LYS A 413 -11.86 0.31 -22.48
N PRO A 414 -12.32 -0.01 -23.71
CA PRO A 414 -11.53 0.24 -24.90
C PRO A 414 -11.38 1.74 -25.18
N ARG A 415 -10.16 2.15 -25.42
CA ARG A 415 -9.79 3.48 -25.94
C ARG A 415 -9.61 3.44 -27.47
N ASP A 416 -9.03 2.37 -27.97
CA ASP A 416 -8.91 2.00 -29.38
C ASP A 416 -8.90 0.47 -29.55
N ALA A 417 -8.51 -0.03 -30.74
CA ALA A 417 -8.58 -1.45 -31.07
C ALA A 417 -7.72 -2.37 -30.18
N THR A 418 -6.65 -1.87 -29.57
CA THR A 418 -5.69 -2.65 -28.76
C THR A 418 -5.41 -2.04 -27.39
N HIS A 419 -5.98 -0.88 -27.10
CA HIS A 419 -5.69 -0.08 -25.92
C HIS A 419 -6.91 0.01 -25.01
N PHE A 420 -6.77 -0.43 -23.77
CA PHE A 420 -7.84 -0.48 -22.77
C PHE A 420 -7.40 0.26 -21.51
N VAL A 421 -8.33 1.02 -20.90
CA VAL A 421 -8.03 1.91 -19.77
C VAL A 421 -8.99 1.63 -18.62
N ALA A 422 -8.44 1.48 -17.42
CA ALA A 422 -9.24 1.41 -16.20
C ALA A 422 -9.68 2.80 -15.72
N PRO A 423 -10.73 2.90 -14.92
CA PRO A 423 -11.29 4.20 -14.47
C PRO A 423 -10.31 5.12 -13.73
N ARG A 424 -9.20 4.60 -13.20
CA ARG A 424 -8.22 5.34 -12.40
C ARG A 424 -6.78 5.14 -12.86
N GLY A 425 -6.58 4.98 -14.15
CA GLY A 425 -5.28 5.19 -14.74
C GLY A 425 -4.45 4.01 -15.22
N PRO A 426 -4.55 2.75 -14.73
CA PRO A 426 -3.80 1.69 -15.39
C PRO A 426 -4.33 1.46 -16.80
N GLU A 427 -3.39 1.25 -17.72
CA GLU A 427 -3.68 1.01 -19.12
C GLU A 427 -3.11 -0.34 -19.55
N ILE A 428 -3.87 -1.08 -20.34
CA ILE A 428 -3.42 -2.30 -21.00
C ILE A 428 -3.30 -2.03 -22.49
N VAL A 429 -2.11 -2.25 -23.05
CA VAL A 429 -1.86 -2.10 -24.49
C VAL A 429 -1.41 -3.45 -25.04
N PHE A 430 -2.24 -4.04 -25.90
CA PHE A 430 -1.95 -5.31 -26.55
C PHE A 430 -1.13 -5.12 -27.82
N ASP A 431 -0.16 -5.99 -28.05
CA ASP A 431 0.58 -6.13 -29.29
C ASP A 431 0.75 -7.62 -29.65
N ARG A 432 0.86 -7.91 -30.95
CA ARG A 432 1.08 -9.27 -31.43
C ARG A 432 2.53 -9.45 -31.84
N GLN A 433 3.17 -10.43 -31.24
CA GLN A 433 4.57 -10.73 -31.50
C GLN A 433 4.77 -11.46 -32.85
N PRO A 434 5.98 -11.49 -33.42
CA PRO A 434 6.28 -12.23 -34.64
C PRO A 434 5.96 -13.73 -34.59
N ASN A 435 5.98 -14.33 -33.39
CA ASN A 435 5.60 -15.73 -33.14
C ASN A 435 4.07 -15.92 -33.03
N SER A 436 3.28 -14.91 -33.36
CA SER A 436 1.82 -14.85 -33.26
C SER A 436 1.24 -14.85 -31.83
N ARG A 437 2.09 -14.89 -30.77
CA ARG A 437 1.63 -14.74 -29.39
C ARG A 437 1.19 -13.31 -29.12
N LEU A 438 0.16 -13.15 -28.31
CA LEU A 438 -0.19 -11.86 -27.79
C LEU A 438 0.71 -11.48 -26.61
N ARG A 439 1.09 -10.22 -26.57
CA ARG A 439 1.63 -9.57 -25.40
C ARG A 439 0.73 -8.42 -25.02
N PHE A 440 0.75 -8.08 -23.76
CA PHE A 440 0.30 -6.76 -23.35
C PHE A 440 1.31 -6.11 -22.42
N THR A 441 1.34 -4.80 -22.50
CA THR A 441 2.02 -3.95 -21.53
C THR A 441 0.98 -3.38 -20.58
N LEU A 442 1.14 -3.67 -19.30
CA LEU A 442 0.38 -3.03 -18.23
C LEU A 442 1.16 -1.81 -17.76
N ASN A 443 0.61 -0.65 -18.03
CA ASN A 443 1.17 0.62 -17.61
C ASN A 443 0.40 1.13 -16.40
N PHE A 444 1.03 1.10 -15.24
CA PHE A 444 0.67 2.02 -14.16
C PHE A 444 1.43 3.32 -14.40
N LYS A 445 0.80 4.44 -14.15
CA LYS A 445 1.31 5.76 -14.54
C LYS A 445 2.78 6.01 -14.17
N ASP A 446 3.29 5.40 -13.12
CA ASP A 446 4.62 5.68 -12.55
C ASP A 446 5.52 4.47 -12.31
N THR A 447 5.03 3.26 -12.49
CA THR A 447 5.87 2.07 -12.43
C THR A 447 6.55 1.79 -13.77
N ALA A 448 7.58 0.95 -13.75
CA ALA A 448 8.07 0.35 -14.97
C ALA A 448 6.94 -0.42 -15.68
N PRO A 449 6.83 -0.32 -17.02
CA PRO A 449 5.84 -1.09 -17.76
C PRO A 449 6.01 -2.58 -17.46
N GLN A 450 4.93 -3.24 -17.05
CA GLN A 450 4.94 -4.69 -16.82
C GLN A 450 4.54 -5.39 -18.10
N ILE A 451 5.38 -6.30 -18.58
CA ILE A 451 5.16 -7.01 -19.84
C ILE A 451 4.65 -8.41 -19.54
N PHE A 452 3.50 -8.72 -20.08
CA PHE A 452 2.86 -10.03 -20.00
C PHE A 452 2.79 -10.67 -21.39
N GLU A 453 3.11 -11.97 -21.50
CA GLU A 453 3.01 -12.73 -22.74
C GLU A 453 1.97 -13.84 -22.58
N GLU A 454 1.15 -14.03 -23.61
CA GLU A 454 0.16 -15.10 -23.71
C GLU A 454 0.83 -16.47 -23.57
N TYR A 455 0.25 -17.37 -22.80
CA TYR A 455 0.70 -18.74 -22.66
C TYR A 455 -0.48 -19.71 -22.51
N GLU A 456 -0.27 -20.95 -22.89
CA GLU A 456 -1.21 -22.04 -22.62
C GLU A 456 -0.76 -22.81 -21.38
N PRO A 457 -1.60 -22.91 -20.31
CA PRO A 457 -1.25 -23.71 -19.14
C PRO A 457 -0.99 -25.17 -19.50
N LEU A 458 0.13 -25.71 -19.07
CA LEU A 458 0.48 -27.10 -19.33
C LEU A 458 -0.42 -28.04 -18.51
N LYS A 459 -0.90 -29.09 -19.16
CA LYS A 459 -1.53 -30.23 -18.51
C LYS A 459 -0.45 -31.24 -18.15
N ALA A 460 -0.12 -31.36 -16.84
CA ALA A 460 0.88 -32.32 -16.38
C ALA A 460 0.24 -33.56 -15.77
N SER A 461 0.91 -34.72 -15.92
CA SER A 461 0.61 -35.93 -15.18
C SER A 461 1.36 -35.98 -13.84
N ALA A 462 0.88 -36.75 -12.90
CA ALA A 462 1.52 -36.92 -11.58
C ALA A 462 2.99 -37.42 -11.67
N GLU A 463 3.31 -38.22 -12.69
CA GLU A 463 4.66 -38.73 -12.93
C GLU A 463 5.67 -37.61 -13.21
N ASN A 464 5.22 -36.53 -13.84
CA ASN A 464 6.09 -35.39 -14.14
C ASN A 464 6.45 -34.57 -12.89
N PHE A 465 5.67 -34.66 -11.81
CA PHE A 465 5.93 -33.88 -10.59
C PHE A 465 6.95 -34.52 -9.64
N ALA A 466 7.20 -35.83 -9.74
CA ALA A 466 8.14 -36.53 -8.87
C ALA A 466 9.57 -35.94 -8.92
N GLN A 467 9.99 -35.42 -10.05
CA GLN A 467 11.31 -34.79 -10.22
C GLN A 467 11.51 -33.52 -9.38
N TYR A 468 10.44 -32.80 -9.04
CA TYR A 468 10.49 -31.60 -8.22
C TYR A 468 10.44 -31.91 -6.74
N ALA A 469 10.00 -33.11 -6.34
CA ALA A 469 9.88 -33.47 -4.94
C ALA A 469 11.25 -33.45 -4.24
N GLY A 470 11.23 -33.10 -2.95
CA GLY A 470 12.42 -33.01 -2.09
C GLY A 470 12.41 -31.81 -1.17
N GLU A 471 13.50 -31.63 -0.46
CA GLU A 471 13.74 -30.49 0.42
C GLU A 471 14.68 -29.49 -0.27
N TYR A 472 14.36 -28.21 -0.11
CA TYR A 472 15.09 -27.09 -0.71
C TYR A 472 15.37 -26.05 0.36
N THR A 473 16.59 -25.55 0.43
CA THR A 473 16.98 -24.56 1.43
C THR A 473 17.41 -23.26 0.81
N SER A 474 17.04 -22.13 1.44
CA SER A 474 17.53 -20.81 1.13
C SER A 474 18.41 -20.29 2.26
N ALA A 475 19.66 -19.93 1.93
CA ALA A 475 20.56 -19.29 2.89
C ALA A 475 20.14 -17.83 3.18
N GLU A 476 19.49 -17.16 2.23
CA GLU A 476 19.00 -15.77 2.39
C GLU A 476 17.86 -15.71 3.40
N LEU A 477 16.94 -16.69 3.36
CA LEU A 477 15.77 -16.74 4.24
C LEU A 477 16.01 -17.59 5.51
N GLN A 478 17.05 -18.44 5.53
CA GLN A 478 17.23 -19.52 6.54
C GLN A 478 15.97 -20.37 6.66
N ALA A 479 15.38 -20.71 5.52
CA ALA A 479 14.15 -21.48 5.42
C ALA A 479 14.36 -22.75 4.59
N THR A 480 13.59 -23.79 4.93
CA THR A 480 13.53 -25.04 4.16
C THR A 480 12.11 -25.24 3.65
N TYR A 481 11.98 -25.41 2.34
CA TYR A 481 10.74 -25.75 1.68
C TYR A 481 10.73 -27.23 1.35
N ARG A 482 9.58 -27.88 1.52
CA ARG A 482 9.38 -29.27 1.13
C ARG A 482 8.35 -29.35 0.03
N PHE A 483 8.80 -29.85 -1.13
CA PHE A 483 7.93 -30.18 -2.25
C PHE A 483 7.60 -31.67 -2.21
N ALA A 484 6.31 -32.01 -2.36
CA ALA A 484 5.82 -33.39 -2.36
C ALA A 484 4.71 -33.57 -3.39
N VAL A 485 4.55 -34.77 -3.91
CA VAL A 485 3.40 -35.12 -4.74
C VAL A 485 2.32 -35.72 -3.84
N LYS A 486 1.15 -35.09 -3.82
CA LYS A 486 -0.04 -35.53 -3.09
C LYS A 486 -1.24 -35.47 -4.01
N ASP A 487 -2.01 -36.56 -4.10
CA ASP A 487 -3.21 -36.66 -4.95
C ASP A 487 -2.97 -36.24 -6.41
N GLY A 488 -1.78 -36.59 -6.95
CA GLY A 488 -1.40 -36.27 -8.32
C GLY A 488 -1.02 -34.81 -8.57
N LYS A 489 -0.88 -33.99 -7.52
CA LYS A 489 -0.49 -32.57 -7.58
C LYS A 489 0.81 -32.33 -6.83
N LEU A 490 1.58 -31.35 -7.29
CA LEU A 490 2.74 -30.85 -6.55
C LEU A 490 2.25 -29.94 -5.42
N THR A 491 2.75 -30.19 -4.21
CA THR A 491 2.45 -29.37 -3.03
C THR A 491 3.72 -28.78 -2.45
N LEU A 492 3.59 -27.62 -1.83
CA LEU A 492 4.65 -26.92 -1.11
C LEU A 492 4.28 -26.81 0.37
N ALA A 493 5.13 -27.31 1.26
CA ALA A 493 5.07 -27.05 2.68
C ALA A 493 6.18 -26.07 3.09
N MET A 494 5.77 -25.01 3.80
CA MET A 494 6.63 -23.97 4.37
C MET A 494 6.46 -23.97 5.89
N ASN A 495 7.50 -24.39 6.63
CA ASN A 495 7.52 -24.36 8.09
C ASN A 495 6.19 -24.83 8.75
N TRP A 496 5.48 -23.89 9.43
CA TRP A 496 4.25 -24.14 10.19
C TRP A 496 2.96 -24.09 9.33
N GLN A 497 3.07 -23.72 8.05
CA GLN A 497 1.89 -23.55 7.18
C GLN A 497 1.42 -24.92 6.65
N GLU A 498 0.10 -25.06 6.47
CA GLU A 498 -0.46 -26.21 5.78
C GLU A 498 0.06 -26.29 4.34
N PRO A 499 0.34 -27.50 3.83
CA PRO A 499 0.84 -27.66 2.48
C PRO A 499 -0.12 -27.08 1.44
N ALA A 500 0.38 -26.16 0.63
CA ALA A 500 -0.38 -25.54 -0.47
C ALA A 500 -0.16 -26.32 -1.77
N VAL A 501 -1.22 -26.45 -2.57
CA VAL A 501 -1.15 -27.01 -3.93
C VAL A 501 -0.54 -25.97 -4.85
N LEU A 502 0.40 -26.41 -5.69
CA LEU A 502 1.02 -25.59 -6.73
C LEU A 502 0.31 -25.79 -8.07
N GLU A 503 0.13 -24.70 -8.80
CA GLU A 503 -0.46 -24.71 -10.14
C GLU A 503 0.63 -24.59 -11.20
N LEU A 504 0.73 -25.60 -12.07
CA LEU A 504 1.72 -25.59 -13.17
C LEU A 504 1.30 -24.57 -14.23
N THR A 505 2.21 -23.68 -14.58
CA THR A 505 2.02 -22.69 -15.66
C THR A 505 2.67 -23.14 -16.95
N ILE A 506 3.99 -23.22 -16.97
CA ILE A 506 4.81 -23.75 -18.05
C ILE A 506 5.82 -24.75 -17.47
N LEU A 507 6.64 -25.39 -18.32
CA LEU A 507 7.66 -26.31 -17.85
C LEU A 507 8.56 -25.65 -16.80
N ASP A 508 8.76 -26.32 -15.67
CA ASP A 508 9.56 -25.88 -14.53
C ASP A 508 9.05 -24.66 -13.78
N GLU A 509 7.83 -24.15 -14.08
CA GLU A 509 7.30 -22.96 -13.43
C GLU A 509 5.90 -23.22 -12.84
N PHE A 510 5.73 -22.79 -11.59
CA PHE A 510 4.50 -23.01 -10.83
C PHE A 510 4.07 -21.73 -10.13
N GLN A 511 2.77 -21.55 -10.00
CA GLN A 511 2.20 -20.58 -9.08
C GLN A 511 1.96 -21.24 -7.71
N GLY A 512 2.29 -20.53 -6.66
CA GLY A 512 2.18 -20.97 -5.28
C GLY A 512 1.31 -20.03 -4.43
N PRO A 513 1.27 -20.26 -3.12
CA PRO A 513 0.51 -19.42 -2.20
C PRO A 513 1.06 -17.98 -2.18
N PHE A 514 0.22 -17.02 -1.75
CA PHE A 514 0.58 -15.60 -1.62
C PHE A 514 1.04 -14.93 -2.92
N GLY A 515 0.58 -15.40 -4.08
CA GLY A 515 0.99 -14.85 -5.38
C GLY A 515 2.46 -15.10 -5.72
N THR A 516 3.06 -16.16 -5.16
CA THR A 516 4.44 -16.53 -5.47
C THR A 516 4.52 -17.29 -6.79
N ALA A 517 5.57 -17.02 -7.58
CA ALA A 517 5.98 -17.87 -8.69
C ALA A 517 7.27 -18.62 -8.30
N ILE A 518 7.32 -19.89 -8.66
CA ILE A 518 8.43 -20.81 -8.35
C ILE A 518 8.98 -21.32 -9.67
N VAL A 519 10.24 -21.02 -9.96
CA VAL A 519 10.92 -21.40 -11.20
C VAL A 519 12.03 -22.41 -10.86
N PHE A 520 11.84 -23.66 -11.23
CA PHE A 520 12.83 -24.72 -10.96
C PHE A 520 14.02 -24.63 -11.94
N ARG A 521 15.20 -24.86 -11.40
CA ARG A 521 16.47 -24.86 -12.16
C ARG A 521 16.94 -26.28 -12.37
N ARG A 522 17.53 -26.52 -13.56
CA ARG A 522 18.13 -27.80 -13.95
C ARG A 522 19.64 -27.67 -14.20
N ASP A 523 20.34 -28.76 -13.97
CA ASP A 523 21.72 -28.92 -14.45
C ASP A 523 21.76 -29.28 -15.95
N ALA A 524 22.96 -29.42 -16.50
CA ALA A 524 23.17 -29.80 -17.89
C ALA A 524 22.67 -31.21 -18.25
N ALA A 525 22.47 -32.07 -17.26
CA ALA A 525 21.91 -33.41 -17.41
C ALA A 525 20.38 -33.45 -17.29
N GLY A 526 19.73 -32.28 -17.03
CA GLY A 526 18.30 -32.15 -16.90
C GLY A 526 17.74 -32.42 -15.50
N HIS A 527 18.59 -32.64 -14.48
CA HIS A 527 18.13 -32.85 -13.11
C HIS A 527 17.78 -31.54 -12.42
N VAL A 528 16.70 -31.55 -11.65
CA VAL A 528 16.29 -30.39 -10.84
C VAL A 528 17.25 -30.21 -9.66
N THR A 529 17.94 -29.06 -9.62
CA THR A 529 18.98 -28.72 -8.63
C THR A 529 18.55 -27.64 -7.62
N GLY A 530 17.49 -26.90 -7.90
CA GLY A 530 17.01 -25.83 -7.06
C GLY A 530 15.79 -25.13 -7.66
N CYS A 531 15.38 -24.05 -7.06
CA CYS A 531 14.39 -23.15 -7.63
C CYS A 531 14.66 -21.70 -7.23
N ASP A 532 14.13 -20.78 -7.99
CA ASP A 532 14.08 -19.36 -7.69
C ASP A 532 12.63 -18.97 -7.40
N LEU A 533 12.44 -18.14 -6.38
CA LEU A 533 11.15 -17.71 -5.90
C LEU A 533 10.97 -16.23 -6.20
N PHE A 534 9.79 -15.89 -6.72
CA PHE A 534 9.35 -14.54 -6.99
C PHE A 534 8.04 -14.28 -6.25
N ALA A 535 7.92 -13.12 -5.65
CA ALA A 535 6.70 -12.61 -5.03
C ALA A 535 6.57 -11.13 -5.40
N ASP A 536 5.44 -10.49 -5.07
CA ASP A 536 5.10 -9.10 -5.45
C ASP A 536 6.31 -8.13 -5.31
N ARG A 537 6.89 -8.04 -4.10
CA ARG A 537 7.97 -7.09 -3.77
C ARG A 537 9.30 -7.75 -3.42
N VAL A 538 9.42 -9.03 -3.78
CA VAL A 538 10.63 -9.83 -3.55
C VAL A 538 10.89 -10.66 -4.80
N ARG A 539 11.95 -10.33 -5.54
CA ARG A 539 12.32 -11.03 -6.76
C ARG A 539 13.52 -11.93 -6.50
N ASN A 540 13.52 -13.11 -7.10
CA ASN A 540 14.69 -13.99 -7.28
C ASN A 540 15.37 -14.42 -5.97
N ILE A 541 14.60 -15.09 -5.08
CA ILE A 541 15.17 -15.77 -3.90
C ILE A 541 15.58 -17.19 -4.28
N ALA A 542 16.86 -17.49 -4.15
CA ALA A 542 17.40 -18.79 -4.52
C ALA A 542 17.19 -19.85 -3.43
N PHE A 543 16.72 -21.03 -3.85
CA PHE A 543 16.68 -22.24 -3.08
C PHE A 543 17.52 -23.33 -3.77
N THR A 544 18.28 -24.08 -2.99
CA THR A 544 19.08 -25.23 -3.45
C THR A 544 18.43 -26.52 -2.98
N LYS A 545 18.27 -27.48 -3.90
CA LYS A 545 17.75 -28.81 -3.57
C LYS A 545 18.75 -29.58 -2.71
N ILE A 546 18.30 -30.10 -1.58
CA ILE A 546 19.12 -30.93 -0.68
C ILE A 546 19.21 -32.33 -1.32
N ALA A 547 20.41 -32.85 -1.48
CA ALA A 547 20.60 -34.23 -1.93
C ALA A 547 19.93 -35.18 -0.92
N ALA A 548 19.16 -36.14 -1.42
CA ALA A 548 18.56 -37.16 -0.58
C ALA A 548 19.68 -37.84 0.27
N ARG A 549 19.59 -37.76 1.59
CA ARG A 549 20.48 -38.55 2.47
C ARG A 549 20.25 -40.00 2.13
N ASN A 550 21.28 -40.68 1.59
CA ASN A 550 21.25 -42.13 1.44
C ASN A 550 20.93 -42.73 2.82
N ALA A 551 19.77 -43.38 2.96
CA ALA A 551 19.31 -44.04 4.17
C ALA A 551 20.20 -45.23 4.60
N ALA A 552 21.36 -45.40 3.95
CA ALA A 552 22.26 -46.54 4.16
C ALA A 552 23.29 -46.39 5.32
N THR A 553 23.32 -45.25 6.07
CA THR A 553 24.33 -45.02 7.13
C THR A 553 23.78 -45.03 8.55
N ALA A 554 22.50 -45.37 8.75
CA ALA A 554 21.91 -45.45 10.11
C ALA A 554 21.82 -46.90 10.66
N ALA A 555 22.51 -47.86 10.04
CA ALA A 555 22.61 -49.24 10.51
C ALA A 555 24.08 -49.63 10.70
N LYS A 556 24.75 -49.02 11.66
CA LYS A 556 25.96 -49.59 12.31
C LYS A 556 26.01 -49.16 13.77
#